data_6decb3bb55358735a82e20dc1125b99d
#
_entry.id   6decb3bb55358735a82e20dc1125b99d
#
_cell.length_a   1.000
_cell.length_b   1.000
_cell.length_c   1.000
_cell.angle_alpha   90.00
_cell.angle_beta   90.00
_cell.angle_gamma   90.00
#
_symmetry.space_group_name_H-M   'P 1'
#
loop_
_entity.id
_entity.type
_entity.pdbx_description
1 polymer ?
#
loop_
_entity_poly.entity_id
_entity_poly.type
_entity_poly.pdbx_seq_one_letter_code
_entity_poly.pdbx_strand_id
1 'polypeptide(L)'
;MTKSNSHSLRHRLAAAGVATMMAASLGTGAASAAPLGSSQQDINNFVLGARDNVHNSTRGLPEPARGQINRAADDAANFFAPGALAARERANKPAPRPAPKHRPAPRNTQCPAQARGCVNLRNQTAWLQRGGKTSYGPVKISSGKRGYETPKGWHVITRKVKDDYSRTYGNAPMPYSVYFTNNGHAFHQGDPNVMSHGCIHLASPHAANFFNALKVGDRIYIY
;
A
#
# COMPACT_ATOMS: atom_id res chain seq x y z
N MET A 1 53.85 3.19 8.78
CA MET A 1 52.96 2.05 8.59
C MET A 1 51.67 2.56 7.94
N THR A 2 51.64 2.51 6.62
CA THR A 2 50.60 3.06 5.75
C THR A 2 49.66 1.90 5.35
N LYS A 3 48.40 1.89 5.81
CA LYS A 3 47.37 1.00 5.31
C LYS A 3 46.70 1.64 4.09
N SER A 4 46.95 1.04 2.92
CA SER A 4 46.39 1.38 1.63
C SER A 4 44.90 1.09 1.56
N ASN A 5 44.10 2.08 1.12
CA ASN A 5 42.66 1.99 0.84
C ASN A 5 42.42 1.24 -0.47
N SER A 6 42.11 -0.07 -0.40
CA SER A 6 41.80 -0.90 -1.57
C SER A 6 40.31 -1.02 -1.92
N HIS A 7 39.42 -0.23 -1.29
CA HIS A 7 37.97 -0.36 -1.49
C HIS A 7 37.33 0.51 -2.60
N SER A 8 38.09 1.49 -3.15
CA SER A 8 37.50 2.40 -4.16
C SER A 8 37.59 1.90 -5.62
N LEU A 9 38.40 0.86 -5.89
CA LEU A 9 38.61 0.38 -7.27
C LEU A 9 37.55 -0.62 -7.75
N ARG A 10 36.88 -1.32 -6.85
CA ARG A 10 35.88 -2.36 -7.23
C ARG A 10 34.56 -1.81 -7.73
N HIS A 11 34.16 -0.60 -7.31
CA HIS A 11 32.92 0.01 -7.77
C HIS A 11 32.99 0.70 -9.13
N ARG A 12 34.21 1.05 -9.61
CA ARG A 12 34.37 1.72 -10.91
C ARG A 12 34.37 0.77 -12.11
N LEU A 13 34.70 -0.51 -11.89
CA LEU A 13 34.72 -1.52 -12.96
C LEU A 13 33.35 -2.12 -13.27
N ALA A 14 32.42 -2.10 -12.31
CA ALA A 14 31.05 -2.60 -12.51
C ALA A 14 30.21 -1.66 -13.40
N ALA A 15 30.45 -0.33 -13.34
CA ALA A 15 29.71 0.64 -14.14
C ALA A 15 30.10 0.61 -15.64
N ALA A 16 31.34 0.27 -15.98
CA ALA A 16 31.80 0.20 -17.38
C ALA A 16 31.25 -1.03 -18.13
N GLY A 17 31.00 -2.14 -17.42
CA GLY A 17 30.48 -3.37 -18.03
C GLY A 17 29.04 -3.31 -18.48
N VAL A 18 28.21 -2.51 -17.78
CA VAL A 18 26.77 -2.40 -18.09
C VAL A 18 26.49 -1.53 -19.30
N ALA A 19 27.32 -0.49 -19.53
CA ALA A 19 27.19 0.36 -20.70
C ALA A 19 27.53 -0.40 -22.00
N THR A 20 28.46 -1.35 -21.95
CA THR A 20 28.86 -2.15 -23.10
C THR A 20 27.83 -3.24 -23.47
N MET A 21 27.07 -3.75 -22.49
CA MET A 21 26.00 -4.74 -22.76
C MET A 21 24.72 -4.11 -23.38
N MET A 22 24.44 -2.83 -23.09
CA MET A 22 23.34 -2.14 -23.78
C MET A 22 23.59 -1.89 -25.26
N ALA A 23 24.85 -1.77 -25.67
CA ALA A 23 25.20 -1.60 -27.07
C ALA A 23 25.15 -2.93 -27.88
N ALA A 24 25.32 -4.08 -27.22
CA ALA A 24 25.34 -5.37 -27.88
C ALA A 24 23.95 -6.00 -28.14
N SER A 25 22.90 -5.54 -27.45
CA SER A 25 21.53 -6.02 -27.67
C SER A 25 20.74 -5.24 -28.73
N LEU A 26 21.34 -4.23 -29.37
CA LEU A 26 20.80 -3.50 -30.52
C LEU A 26 21.14 -4.14 -31.88
N GLY A 27 21.44 -5.43 -31.87
CA GLY A 27 21.68 -6.20 -33.09
C GLY A 27 20.41 -6.37 -33.92
N THR A 28 20.43 -5.76 -35.14
CA THR A 28 19.52 -5.94 -36.29
C THR A 28 18.14 -5.30 -36.28
N GLY A 29 18.00 -4.12 -35.67
CA GLY A 29 16.91 -3.22 -35.99
C GLY A 29 17.47 -1.84 -36.24
N ALA A 30 17.25 -1.26 -37.41
CA ALA A 30 17.80 0.03 -37.84
C ALA A 30 17.92 1.01 -36.67
N ALA A 31 19.16 1.42 -36.37
CA ALA A 31 19.45 2.53 -35.48
C ALA A 31 18.83 3.80 -36.10
N SER A 32 17.55 4.05 -35.80
CA SER A 32 16.95 5.34 -36.07
C SER A 32 17.65 6.31 -35.14
N ALA A 33 18.59 7.06 -35.65
CA ALA A 33 19.15 8.23 -34.99
C ALA A 33 17.96 9.09 -34.57
N ALA A 34 17.86 9.46 -33.28
CA ALA A 34 16.84 10.34 -32.82
C ALA A 34 16.88 11.62 -33.68
N PRO A 35 15.75 12.04 -34.27
CA PRO A 35 15.75 13.23 -35.12
C PRO A 35 16.14 14.44 -34.27
N LEU A 36 17.02 15.25 -34.78
CA LEU A 36 17.39 16.55 -34.21
C LEU A 36 16.08 17.38 -34.08
N GLY A 37 15.52 17.49 -32.88
CA GLY A 37 14.25 18.15 -32.62
C GLY A 37 13.28 17.30 -31.77
N SER A 38 13.71 16.13 -31.26
CA SER A 38 12.87 15.30 -30.39
C SER A 38 12.47 16.07 -29.13
N SER A 39 11.16 16.10 -28.85
CA SER A 39 10.67 16.67 -27.60
C SER A 39 11.18 15.87 -26.40
N GLN A 40 11.25 16.49 -25.22
CA GLN A 40 11.59 15.78 -23.97
C GLN A 40 10.70 14.53 -23.76
N GLN A 41 9.48 14.61 -24.28
CA GLN A 41 8.52 13.48 -24.17
C GLN A 41 8.94 12.31 -25.07
N ASP A 42 9.47 12.57 -26.26
CA ASP A 42 9.97 11.52 -27.17
C ASP A 42 11.19 10.82 -26.57
N ILE A 43 12.10 11.60 -25.97
CA ILE A 43 13.26 11.06 -25.23
C ILE A 43 12.79 10.18 -24.07
N ASN A 44 11.86 10.66 -23.27
CA ASN A 44 11.30 9.90 -22.15
C ASN A 44 10.62 8.60 -22.62
N ASN A 45 9.85 8.64 -23.70
CA ASN A 45 9.18 7.47 -24.27
C ASN A 45 10.18 6.44 -24.79
N PHE A 46 11.23 6.90 -25.46
CA PHE A 46 12.30 6.03 -25.96
C PHE A 46 13.04 5.32 -24.81
N VAL A 47 13.44 6.08 -23.79
CA VAL A 47 14.15 5.56 -22.62
C VAL A 47 13.30 4.56 -21.84
N LEU A 48 12.02 4.88 -21.61
CA LEU A 48 11.08 3.98 -20.94
C LEU A 48 10.81 2.71 -21.75
N GLY A 49 10.71 2.84 -23.07
CA GLY A 49 10.56 1.69 -23.98
C GLY A 49 11.76 0.75 -23.94
N ALA A 50 12.97 1.29 -23.96
CA ALA A 50 14.22 0.51 -23.85
C ALA A 50 14.30 -0.22 -22.49
N ARG A 51 13.98 0.46 -21.41
CA ARG A 51 13.88 -0.14 -20.06
C ARG A 51 12.86 -1.29 -20.01
N ASP A 52 11.67 -1.10 -20.56
CA ASP A 52 10.62 -2.12 -20.58
C ASP A 52 11.02 -3.36 -21.38
N ASN A 53 11.76 -3.18 -22.48
CA ASN A 53 12.32 -4.28 -23.27
C ASN A 53 13.29 -5.12 -22.43
N VAL A 54 14.16 -4.49 -21.62
CA VAL A 54 15.05 -5.20 -20.70
C VAL A 54 14.23 -5.99 -19.68
N HIS A 55 13.26 -5.37 -19.03
CA HIS A 55 12.40 -6.05 -18.06
C HIS A 55 11.62 -7.23 -18.66
N ASN A 56 11.16 -7.10 -19.90
CA ASN A 56 10.47 -8.19 -20.61
C ASN A 56 11.41 -9.34 -20.96
N SER A 57 12.62 -9.03 -21.42
CA SER A 57 13.63 -10.02 -21.81
C SER A 57 14.17 -10.82 -20.61
N THR A 58 14.13 -10.23 -19.42
CA THR A 58 14.64 -10.87 -18.19
C THR A 58 13.60 -11.71 -17.45
N ARG A 59 12.34 -11.76 -17.91
CA ARG A 59 11.25 -12.49 -17.22
C ARG A 59 11.54 -13.98 -16.98
N GLY A 60 12.31 -14.61 -17.88
CA GLY A 60 12.69 -16.03 -17.76
C GLY A 60 13.95 -16.27 -16.92
N LEU A 61 14.62 -15.24 -16.42
CA LEU A 61 15.82 -15.39 -15.61
C LEU A 61 15.48 -15.65 -14.14
N PRO A 62 16.28 -16.52 -13.47
CA PRO A 62 16.12 -16.73 -12.03
C PRO A 62 16.55 -15.49 -11.22
N GLU A 63 15.97 -15.34 -10.03
CA GLU A 63 16.50 -14.42 -9.03
C GLU A 63 17.82 -14.97 -8.44
N PRO A 64 18.81 -14.11 -8.10
CA PRO A 64 18.76 -12.63 -8.06
C PRO A 64 19.20 -11.94 -9.37
N ALA A 65 19.57 -12.69 -10.42
CA ALA A 65 20.09 -12.13 -11.69
C ALA A 65 19.07 -11.17 -12.34
N ARG A 66 17.81 -11.57 -12.43
CA ARG A 66 16.72 -10.74 -12.94
C ARG A 66 16.61 -9.41 -12.20
N GLY A 67 16.64 -9.45 -10.87
CA GLY A 67 16.53 -8.25 -10.05
C GLY A 67 17.71 -7.30 -10.19
N GLN A 68 18.91 -7.80 -10.44
CA GLN A 68 20.12 -6.96 -10.68
C GLN A 68 20.05 -6.27 -12.03
N ILE A 69 19.69 -7.01 -13.10
CA ILE A 69 19.56 -6.45 -14.44
C ILE A 69 18.45 -5.41 -14.51
N ASN A 70 17.30 -5.69 -13.92
CA ASN A 70 16.17 -4.76 -13.91
C ASN A 70 16.50 -3.48 -13.14
N ARG A 71 17.18 -3.56 -12.00
CA ARG A 71 17.64 -2.37 -11.27
C ARG A 71 18.61 -1.53 -12.09
N ALA A 72 19.56 -2.16 -12.77
CA ALA A 72 20.49 -1.44 -13.64
C ALA A 72 19.76 -0.72 -14.80
N ALA A 73 18.71 -1.34 -15.36
CA ALA A 73 17.86 -0.72 -16.37
C ALA A 73 17.06 0.46 -15.82
N ASP A 74 16.54 0.34 -14.59
CA ASP A 74 15.81 1.41 -13.90
C ASP A 74 16.73 2.59 -13.57
N ASP A 75 17.94 2.32 -13.10
CA ASP A 75 18.96 3.35 -12.80
C ASP A 75 19.38 4.09 -14.08
N ALA A 76 19.60 3.37 -15.18
CA ALA A 76 19.89 3.96 -16.48
C ALA A 76 18.72 4.83 -16.97
N ALA A 77 17.49 4.36 -16.86
CA ALA A 77 16.31 5.13 -17.23
C ALA A 77 16.18 6.42 -16.40
N ASN A 78 16.45 6.37 -15.11
CA ASN A 78 16.44 7.54 -14.23
C ASN A 78 17.57 8.54 -14.57
N PHE A 79 18.70 8.04 -15.04
CA PHE A 79 19.82 8.89 -15.43
C PHE A 79 19.53 9.66 -16.75
N PHE A 80 19.01 8.98 -17.79
CA PHE A 80 18.77 9.58 -19.10
C PHE A 80 17.43 10.33 -19.20
N ALA A 81 16.44 9.96 -18.38
CA ALA A 81 15.11 10.58 -18.33
C ALA A 81 14.66 10.79 -16.87
N PRO A 82 15.30 11.74 -16.15
CA PRO A 82 15.02 11.95 -14.72
C PRO A 82 13.55 12.29 -14.48
N GLY A 83 12.94 11.52 -13.60
CA GLY A 83 11.51 11.67 -13.23
C GLY A 83 10.50 11.03 -14.19
N ALA A 84 10.92 10.52 -15.36
CA ALA A 84 10.01 9.88 -16.31
C ALA A 84 9.38 8.59 -15.75
N LEU A 85 10.13 7.77 -15.03
CA LEU A 85 9.62 6.60 -14.31
C LEU A 85 8.58 6.99 -13.26
N ALA A 86 8.89 7.96 -12.43
CA ALA A 86 7.97 8.44 -11.40
C ALA A 86 6.70 9.09 -11.99
N ALA A 87 6.82 9.77 -13.12
CA ALA A 87 5.67 10.32 -13.85
C ALA A 87 4.78 9.21 -14.42
N ARG A 88 5.38 8.18 -15.01
CA ARG A 88 4.67 7.00 -15.52
C ARG A 88 3.97 6.20 -14.41
N GLU A 89 4.65 6.01 -13.28
CA GLU A 89 4.04 5.36 -12.12
C GLU A 89 2.84 6.14 -11.58
N ARG A 90 2.94 7.48 -11.54
CA ARG A 90 1.80 8.34 -11.17
C ARG A 90 0.66 8.25 -12.16
N ALA A 91 0.96 8.22 -13.47
CA ALA A 91 -0.04 8.07 -14.53
C ALA A 91 -0.71 6.70 -14.53
N ASN A 92 0.06 5.63 -14.25
CA ASN A 92 -0.42 4.26 -14.16
C ASN A 92 -1.05 3.92 -12.80
N LYS A 93 -0.81 4.75 -11.77
CA LYS A 93 -1.51 4.59 -10.50
C LYS A 93 -3.00 4.79 -10.74
N PRO A 94 -3.85 3.78 -10.50
CA PRO A 94 -5.29 3.96 -10.70
C PRO A 94 -5.71 5.22 -9.96
N ALA A 95 -6.36 6.15 -10.68
CA ALA A 95 -6.92 7.32 -10.04
C ALA A 95 -7.69 6.85 -8.79
N PRO A 96 -7.56 7.52 -7.64
CA PRO A 96 -8.33 7.17 -6.47
C PRO A 96 -9.77 7.00 -6.93
N ARG A 97 -10.28 5.76 -6.91
CA ARG A 97 -11.65 5.50 -7.34
C ARG A 97 -12.51 6.49 -6.59
N PRO A 98 -13.32 7.33 -7.27
CA PRO A 98 -14.19 8.28 -6.59
C PRO A 98 -14.88 7.52 -5.46
N ALA A 99 -14.77 8.04 -4.24
CA ALA A 99 -15.43 7.42 -3.10
C ALA A 99 -16.87 7.13 -3.52
N PRO A 100 -17.38 5.90 -3.37
CA PRO A 100 -18.72 5.55 -3.84
C PRO A 100 -19.65 6.63 -3.33
N LYS A 101 -20.35 7.32 -4.23
CA LYS A 101 -21.36 8.33 -3.85
C LYS A 101 -22.24 7.64 -2.83
N HIS A 102 -22.19 8.10 -1.59
CA HIS A 102 -22.91 7.50 -0.48
C HIS A 102 -24.39 7.43 -0.87
N ARG A 103 -24.83 6.26 -1.35
CA ARG A 103 -26.25 5.93 -1.30
C ARG A 103 -26.63 6.00 0.18
N PRO A 104 -27.63 6.78 0.58
CA PRO A 104 -28.06 6.81 1.98
C PRO A 104 -28.26 5.34 2.41
N ALA A 105 -27.42 4.86 3.30
CA ALA A 105 -27.55 3.52 3.81
C ALA A 105 -28.91 3.42 4.50
N PRO A 106 -29.67 2.32 4.31
CA PRO A 106 -30.89 2.10 5.05
C PRO A 106 -30.59 2.31 6.54
N ARG A 107 -31.46 3.05 7.25
CA ARG A 107 -31.28 3.31 8.67
C ARG A 107 -31.13 1.96 9.38
N ASN A 108 -29.91 1.66 9.80
CA ASN A 108 -29.67 0.42 10.52
C ASN A 108 -30.15 0.64 11.96
N THR A 109 -31.39 0.24 12.22
CA THR A 109 -32.11 0.46 13.49
C THR A 109 -31.46 -0.26 14.67
N GLN A 110 -30.49 -1.14 14.44
CA GLN A 110 -29.82 -1.90 15.49
C GLN A 110 -28.64 -1.15 16.14
N CYS A 111 -28.04 -0.16 15.46
CA CYS A 111 -26.98 0.63 16.07
C CYS A 111 -27.54 1.90 16.73
N PRO A 112 -27.36 2.07 18.04
CA PRO A 112 -27.88 3.22 18.77
C PRO A 112 -27.30 4.54 18.28
N ALA A 113 -28.12 5.60 18.27
CA ALA A 113 -27.72 6.93 17.76
C ALA A 113 -26.53 7.56 18.51
N GLN A 114 -26.31 7.14 19.77
CA GLN A 114 -25.21 7.61 20.62
C GLN A 114 -23.86 7.00 20.26
N ALA A 115 -23.83 5.90 19.48
CA ALA A 115 -22.58 5.30 19.01
C ALA A 115 -21.92 6.18 17.95
N ARG A 116 -20.62 6.35 18.03
CA ARG A 116 -19.80 7.03 17.02
C ARG A 116 -19.33 6.06 15.93
N GLY A 117 -19.17 4.79 16.27
CA GLY A 117 -18.86 3.70 15.38
C GLY A 117 -19.81 2.52 15.63
N CYS A 118 -20.15 1.83 14.55
CA CYS A 118 -21.04 0.69 14.57
C CYS A 118 -20.41 -0.48 13.82
N VAL A 119 -20.58 -1.69 14.37
CA VAL A 119 -20.11 -2.93 13.74
C VAL A 119 -21.27 -3.92 13.69
N ASN A 120 -21.58 -4.39 12.49
CA ASN A 120 -22.50 -5.50 12.27
C ASN A 120 -21.68 -6.77 11.96
N LEU A 121 -21.55 -7.67 12.95
CA LEU A 121 -20.79 -8.90 12.82
C LEU A 121 -21.44 -9.91 11.87
N ARG A 122 -22.77 -9.89 11.76
CA ARG A 122 -23.48 -10.78 10.85
C ARG A 122 -23.16 -10.46 9.38
N ASN A 123 -23.18 -9.16 9.03
CA ASN A 123 -22.98 -8.70 7.67
C ASN A 123 -21.50 -8.36 7.38
N GLN A 124 -20.63 -8.48 8.37
CA GLN A 124 -19.21 -8.10 8.30
C GLN A 124 -19.05 -6.68 7.73
N THR A 125 -19.74 -5.73 8.35
CA THR A 125 -19.71 -4.32 7.97
C THR A 125 -19.52 -3.41 9.17
N ALA A 126 -18.84 -2.28 8.96
CA ALA A 126 -18.70 -1.22 9.95
C ALA A 126 -18.94 0.15 9.33
N TRP A 127 -19.41 1.10 10.15
CA TRP A 127 -19.60 2.49 9.72
C TRP A 127 -19.40 3.46 10.89
N LEU A 128 -19.18 4.71 10.54
CA LEU A 128 -19.15 5.82 11.47
C LEU A 128 -20.47 6.60 11.36
N GLN A 129 -20.96 7.13 12.50
CA GLN A 129 -22.17 7.92 12.52
C GLN A 129 -22.09 9.09 13.50
N ARG A 130 -23.01 10.03 13.35
CA ARG A 130 -23.28 11.14 14.30
C ARG A 130 -24.79 11.26 14.51
N GLY A 131 -25.25 11.12 15.75
CA GLY A 131 -26.69 11.21 16.07
C GLY A 131 -27.56 10.25 15.23
N GLY A 132 -27.09 9.02 14.99
CA GLY A 132 -27.80 8.02 14.19
C GLY A 132 -27.72 8.21 12.67
N LYS A 133 -27.07 9.26 12.17
CA LYS A 133 -26.83 9.48 10.73
C LYS A 133 -25.45 8.97 10.35
N THR A 134 -25.37 8.06 9.37
CA THR A 134 -24.10 7.56 8.84
C THR A 134 -23.29 8.71 8.25
N SER A 135 -22.07 8.88 8.73
CA SER A 135 -21.10 9.87 8.25
C SER A 135 -20.01 9.25 7.37
N TYR A 136 -19.77 7.94 7.51
CA TYR A 136 -18.82 7.19 6.70
C TYR A 136 -19.17 5.70 6.67
N GLY A 137 -19.05 5.05 5.53
CA GLY A 137 -19.40 3.65 5.34
C GLY A 137 -20.87 3.45 4.94
N PRO A 138 -21.44 2.24 5.11
CA PRO A 138 -20.80 1.02 5.63
C PRO A 138 -19.66 0.52 4.74
N VAL A 139 -18.64 -0.02 5.39
CA VAL A 139 -17.47 -0.64 4.72
C VAL A 139 -17.35 -2.10 5.11
N LYS A 140 -16.77 -2.92 4.24
CA LYS A 140 -16.49 -4.33 4.52
C LYS A 140 -15.40 -4.43 5.59
N ILE A 141 -15.57 -5.39 6.48
CA ILE A 141 -14.62 -5.75 7.54
C ILE A 141 -14.41 -7.26 7.57
N SER A 142 -13.46 -7.72 8.36
CA SER A 142 -13.51 -9.03 9.01
C SER A 142 -13.39 -8.87 10.52
N SER A 143 -13.98 -9.80 11.27
CA SER A 143 -13.98 -9.84 12.72
C SER A 143 -13.30 -11.10 13.24
N GLY A 144 -13.37 -11.35 14.53
CA GLY A 144 -12.80 -12.53 15.18
C GLY A 144 -13.39 -13.84 14.66
N LYS A 145 -12.52 -14.81 14.37
CA LYS A 145 -12.89 -16.18 13.99
C LYS A 145 -13.46 -16.93 15.19
N ARG A 146 -14.03 -18.11 14.93
CA ARG A 146 -14.53 -19.02 15.99
C ARG A 146 -13.45 -19.28 17.05
N GLY A 147 -13.80 -19.13 18.32
CA GLY A 147 -12.91 -19.22 19.47
C GLY A 147 -12.14 -17.94 19.80
N TYR A 148 -12.28 -16.90 18.95
CA TYR A 148 -11.67 -15.58 19.11
C TYR A 148 -12.66 -14.48 18.73
N GLU A 149 -13.90 -14.64 19.15
CA GLU A 149 -14.99 -13.77 18.73
C GLU A 149 -14.76 -12.32 19.17
N THR A 150 -15.11 -11.38 18.30
CA THR A 150 -15.15 -9.97 18.66
C THR A 150 -16.25 -9.76 19.68
N PRO A 151 -15.97 -9.12 20.84
CA PRO A 151 -16.97 -8.94 21.89
C PRO A 151 -18.09 -7.99 21.44
N LYS A 152 -19.34 -8.42 21.64
CA LYS A 152 -20.53 -7.65 21.33
C LYS A 152 -20.87 -6.63 22.42
N GLY A 153 -21.74 -5.67 22.09
CA GLY A 153 -22.24 -4.66 23.02
C GLY A 153 -21.56 -3.30 22.87
N TRP A 154 -21.68 -2.54 23.94
CA TRP A 154 -21.08 -1.21 24.03
C TRP A 154 -19.59 -1.30 24.40
N HIS A 155 -18.77 -0.53 23.69
CA HIS A 155 -17.36 -0.34 23.99
C HIS A 155 -17.01 1.14 23.94
N VAL A 156 -15.90 1.49 24.58
CA VAL A 156 -15.32 2.84 24.56
C VAL A 156 -13.95 2.77 23.93
N ILE A 157 -13.62 3.72 23.06
CA ILE A 157 -12.27 3.83 22.52
C ILE A 157 -11.31 4.21 23.64
N THR A 158 -10.36 3.32 23.91
CA THR A 158 -9.44 3.45 25.06
C THR A 158 -8.06 4.01 24.67
N ARG A 159 -7.61 3.71 23.45
CA ARG A 159 -6.28 4.06 22.97
C ARG A 159 -6.23 4.07 21.44
N LYS A 160 -5.30 4.84 20.88
CA LYS A 160 -5.03 4.89 19.43
C LYS A 160 -3.52 4.86 19.19
N VAL A 161 -3.07 4.04 18.24
CA VAL A 161 -1.66 3.95 17.83
C VAL A 161 -1.61 3.85 16.30
N LYS A 162 -0.88 4.76 15.64
CA LYS A 162 -0.85 4.83 14.18
C LYS A 162 -0.02 3.69 13.57
N ASP A 163 1.18 3.49 14.08
CA ASP A 163 2.14 2.49 13.61
C ASP A 163 2.31 1.43 14.71
N ASP A 164 1.33 0.54 14.81
CA ASP A 164 1.20 -0.44 15.88
C ASP A 164 1.55 -1.85 15.44
N TYR A 165 1.92 -2.68 16.41
CA TYR A 165 2.28 -4.09 16.23
C TYR A 165 1.69 -4.96 17.33
N SER A 166 1.19 -6.14 16.97
CA SER A 166 0.65 -7.09 17.94
C SER A 166 1.76 -7.77 18.73
N ARG A 167 1.85 -7.49 20.02
CA ARG A 167 2.80 -8.18 20.91
C ARG A 167 2.43 -9.64 21.16
N THR A 168 1.18 -10.00 20.97
CA THR A 168 0.65 -11.35 21.22
C THR A 168 0.78 -12.26 20.00
N TYR A 169 0.70 -11.70 18.80
CA TYR A 169 0.65 -12.46 17.55
C TYR A 169 1.86 -12.17 16.66
N GLY A 170 3.07 -12.56 17.14
CA GLY A 170 4.27 -12.56 16.33
C GLY A 170 4.69 -11.20 15.76
N ASN A 171 4.41 -10.13 16.48
CA ASN A 171 4.72 -8.77 16.03
C ASN A 171 4.04 -8.38 14.70
N ALA A 172 2.87 -8.97 14.40
CA ALA A 172 2.10 -8.66 13.22
C ALA A 172 1.76 -7.16 13.16
N PRO A 173 1.94 -6.49 12.02
CA PRO A 173 1.64 -5.06 11.88
C PRO A 173 0.13 -4.80 12.02
N MET A 174 -0.22 -3.78 12.79
CA MET A 174 -1.59 -3.32 13.04
C MET A 174 -1.69 -1.80 12.81
N PRO A 175 -1.40 -1.28 11.60
CA PRO A 175 -1.43 0.16 11.36
C PRO A 175 -2.83 0.74 11.62
N TYR A 176 -2.88 1.98 12.11
CA TYR A 176 -4.11 2.69 12.44
C TYR A 176 -4.97 2.01 13.51
N SER A 177 -4.34 1.43 14.53
CA SER A 177 -5.03 0.78 15.65
C SER A 177 -5.88 1.77 16.46
N VAL A 178 -7.17 1.43 16.61
CA VAL A 178 -8.15 2.12 17.47
C VAL A 178 -8.73 1.10 18.42
N TYR A 179 -8.19 1.04 19.64
CA TYR A 179 -8.55 0.06 20.65
C TYR A 179 -9.88 0.37 21.30
N PHE A 180 -10.72 -0.64 21.43
CA PHE A 180 -12.05 -0.54 22.07
C PHE A 180 -12.25 -1.49 23.25
N THR A 181 -11.19 -2.22 23.63
CA THR A 181 -11.14 -3.02 24.87
C THR A 181 -9.77 -2.88 25.52
N ASN A 182 -9.66 -3.20 26.81
CA ASN A 182 -8.39 -3.17 27.53
C ASN A 182 -7.53 -4.43 27.28
N ASN A 183 -8.14 -5.51 26.75
CA ASN A 183 -7.47 -6.77 26.46
C ASN A 183 -7.03 -6.90 24.99
N GLY A 184 -7.00 -5.81 24.23
CA GLY A 184 -6.29 -5.73 22.95
C GLY A 184 -7.14 -5.76 21.68
N HIS A 185 -8.49 -5.76 21.76
CA HIS A 185 -9.31 -5.65 20.55
C HIS A 185 -9.31 -4.23 19.99
N ALA A 186 -9.08 -4.12 18.70
CA ALA A 186 -8.97 -2.84 17.98
C ALA A 186 -9.57 -2.92 16.57
N PHE A 187 -9.98 -1.78 16.04
CA PHE A 187 -10.00 -1.59 14.58
C PHE A 187 -8.56 -1.35 14.13
N HIS A 188 -8.12 -1.96 13.04
CA HIS A 188 -6.84 -1.66 12.44
C HIS A 188 -6.81 -2.04 10.96
N GLN A 189 -5.77 -1.62 10.23
CA GLN A 189 -5.57 -2.06 8.87
C GLN A 189 -5.29 -3.56 8.84
N GLY A 190 -6.01 -4.27 7.98
CA GLY A 190 -5.85 -5.70 7.71
C GLY A 190 -6.67 -6.12 6.51
N ASP A 191 -6.59 -7.39 6.15
CA ASP A 191 -7.40 -7.94 5.05
C ASP A 191 -8.83 -8.21 5.53
N PRO A 192 -9.85 -7.52 4.98
CA PRO A 192 -11.24 -7.76 5.33
C PRO A 192 -11.82 -9.08 4.79
N ASN A 193 -11.00 -9.93 4.16
CA ASN A 193 -11.36 -11.29 3.74
C ASN A 193 -10.78 -12.36 4.68
N VAL A 194 -9.89 -11.97 5.61
CA VAL A 194 -9.23 -12.89 6.53
C VAL A 194 -9.71 -12.62 7.95
N MET A 195 -10.37 -13.60 8.58
CA MET A 195 -10.86 -13.50 9.96
C MET A 195 -9.72 -13.33 10.96
N SER A 196 -9.94 -12.49 11.97
CA SER A 196 -8.96 -12.09 12.97
C SER A 196 -8.96 -12.99 14.23
N HIS A 197 -8.19 -12.56 15.23
CA HIS A 197 -8.25 -13.06 16.61
C HIS A 197 -9.04 -12.09 17.54
N GLY A 198 -10.11 -11.49 17.00
CA GLY A 198 -11.01 -10.60 17.75
C GLY A 198 -10.96 -9.14 17.32
N CYS A 199 -9.92 -8.68 16.65
CA CYS A 199 -9.85 -7.35 16.06
C CYS A 199 -10.79 -7.19 14.86
N ILE A 200 -11.07 -5.96 14.49
CA ILE A 200 -11.79 -5.60 13.27
C ILE A 200 -10.80 -5.16 12.21
N HIS A 201 -10.62 -6.00 11.18
CA HIS A 201 -9.79 -5.65 10.03
C HIS A 201 -10.52 -4.72 9.08
N LEU A 202 -9.85 -3.69 8.64
CA LEU A 202 -10.31 -2.71 7.67
C LEU A 202 -9.28 -2.60 6.54
N ALA A 203 -9.72 -2.47 5.30
CA ALA A 203 -8.81 -2.10 4.21
C ALA A 203 -8.15 -0.75 4.51
N SER A 204 -6.93 -0.53 3.97
CA SER A 204 -6.09 0.64 4.29
C SER A 204 -6.82 1.99 4.33
N PRO A 205 -7.58 2.43 3.28
CA PRO A 205 -8.23 3.74 3.32
C PRO A 205 -9.32 3.83 4.41
N HIS A 206 -9.97 2.70 4.74
CA HIS A 206 -11.01 2.66 5.76
C HIS A 206 -10.42 2.69 7.17
N ALA A 207 -9.31 1.98 7.41
CA ALA A 207 -8.61 2.01 8.68
C ALA A 207 -8.13 3.43 9.03
N ALA A 208 -7.52 4.14 8.07
CA ALA A 208 -7.11 5.52 8.25
C ALA A 208 -8.30 6.46 8.56
N ASN A 209 -9.45 6.28 7.88
CA ASN A 209 -10.65 7.07 8.15
C ASN A 209 -11.23 6.81 9.54
N PHE A 210 -11.30 5.56 9.97
CA PHE A 210 -11.75 5.21 11.34
C PHE A 210 -10.80 5.79 12.38
N PHE A 211 -9.48 5.65 12.15
CA PHE A 211 -8.46 6.22 13.03
C PHE A 211 -8.61 7.75 13.17
N ASN A 212 -8.81 8.48 12.08
CA ASN A 212 -8.92 9.93 12.10
C ASN A 212 -10.24 10.42 12.73
N ALA A 213 -11.32 9.68 12.52
CA ALA A 213 -12.67 10.10 12.94
C ALA A 213 -13.00 9.76 14.39
N LEU A 214 -12.52 8.61 14.89
CA LEU A 214 -12.76 8.16 16.27
C LEU A 214 -11.75 8.79 17.24
N LYS A 215 -12.20 9.19 18.41
CA LYS A 215 -11.39 9.76 19.49
C LYS A 215 -11.43 8.84 20.70
N VAL A 216 -10.40 8.90 21.55
CA VAL A 216 -10.43 8.28 22.88
C VAL A 216 -11.63 8.83 23.66
N GLY A 217 -12.40 7.94 24.26
CA GLY A 217 -13.67 8.27 24.93
C GLY A 217 -14.92 8.12 24.05
N ASP A 218 -14.78 8.04 22.71
CA ASP A 218 -15.94 7.76 21.84
C ASP A 218 -16.52 6.38 22.13
N ARG A 219 -17.85 6.29 22.08
CA ARG A 219 -18.57 5.01 22.25
C ARG A 219 -18.84 4.38 20.90
N ILE A 220 -18.66 3.07 20.82
CA ILE A 220 -19.02 2.24 19.68
C ILE A 220 -19.97 1.13 20.09
N TYR A 221 -20.71 0.60 19.14
CA TYR A 221 -21.64 -0.51 19.37
C TYR A 221 -21.39 -1.64 18.36
N ILE A 222 -21.24 -2.88 18.87
CA ILE A 222 -20.96 -4.10 18.11
C ILE A 222 -22.10 -5.09 18.33
N TYR A 223 -22.70 -5.67 17.25
CA TYR A 223 -23.84 -6.58 17.35
C TYR A 223 -23.85 -7.70 16.31
#